data_bc54df804b64fa6f3131f19f1e5e04fa
#
_entry.id   bc54df804b64fa6f3131f19f1e5e04fa
#
_cell.length_a   1.000
_cell.length_b   1.000
_cell.length_c   1.000
_cell.angle_alpha   90.00
_cell.angle_beta   90.00
_cell.angle_gamma   90.00
#
_symmetry.space_group_name_H-M   'P 1'
#
loop_
_entity.id
_entity.type
_entity.pdbx_description
1 polymer ?
#
loop_
_entity_poly.entity_id
_entity_poly.type
_entity_poly.pdbx_seq_one_letter_code
_entity_poly.pdbx_strand_id
1 'polypeptide(L)'
;MTSPDDCTLVCPDNTDVVAPGVIDSEAAAPDDMPAPQADLKAWLAVGSIGFGSFVMVTSELLPVGVLTDIGAGLHVSDGVAGLMMMVPAAIATLAAPAAIMLAGRLDRRLVLWILTSLIITSNLIAALAPNFAVLLVGRFLLGICVGGFWTFAASIGRRLVPEANAGKATALILAGISVGTVCGVPAAAVIAEAVSWRAAFGTTALLTAIGLLGQILLLPRMPAGDAIHLRHLIAPLRHGMARIGMVLSVLLFIGQFASYTYLKAFLQQQVGLDGNYIAILLLAYGLAGVVATFIGEVATGRSVRVTMLVTGLVLGVVILAAPLAGTAKPTISALVTLWGLAFGVIPMAITTWMFKAAPDHPEAGQALLVSVVQISLSMGALIGGRIVDGFGLSMTMSFGGVLMLLAAATVLLSSRLAWPALD
;
A
#
# COMPACT_ATOMS: atom_id res chain seq x y z
N MET A 1 78.26 -16.50 -3.33
CA MET A 1 78.76 -15.99 -2.02
C MET A 1 77.52 -15.69 -1.23
N THR A 2 77.17 -16.36 -0.28
CA THR A 2 77.34 -17.25 0.81
C THR A 2 75.95 -17.50 1.43
N SER A 3 75.52 -18.74 1.43
CA SER A 3 74.63 -19.35 2.43
C SER A 3 75.47 -19.56 3.72
N PRO A 4 74.98 -20.09 4.83
CA PRO A 4 73.68 -20.43 5.42
C PRO A 4 73.67 -20.00 6.90
N ASP A 5 72.68 -20.41 7.70
CA ASP A 5 72.86 -21.24 8.90
C ASP A 5 71.55 -21.50 9.65
N ASP A 6 71.24 -22.75 9.69
CA ASP A 6 70.75 -23.60 10.77
C ASP A 6 70.50 -22.99 12.16
N CYS A 7 69.34 -23.23 12.71
CA CYS A 7 69.15 -23.36 14.12
C CYS A 7 68.09 -24.43 14.44
N THR A 8 68.56 -25.66 14.60
CA THR A 8 67.88 -26.78 15.27
C THR A 8 67.77 -26.47 16.76
N LEU A 9 66.59 -26.50 17.33
CA LEU A 9 66.37 -26.62 18.76
C LEU A 9 65.52 -27.85 19.06
N VAL A 10 66.20 -28.69 19.83
CA VAL A 10 65.90 -29.97 20.42
C VAL A 10 64.61 -29.91 21.27
N CYS A 11 63.70 -30.88 21.04
CA CYS A 11 62.65 -31.28 21.99
C CYS A 11 63.27 -32.09 23.15
N PRO A 12 62.88 -31.91 24.39
CA PRO A 12 62.99 -32.93 25.39
C PRO A 12 61.66 -33.68 25.54
N ASP A 13 61.78 -34.96 25.37
CA ASP A 13 60.86 -36.02 25.74
C ASP A 13 60.47 -35.92 27.21
N ASN A 14 59.19 -35.92 27.52
CA ASN A 14 58.75 -36.32 28.86
C ASN A 14 57.40 -37.07 28.73
N THR A 15 57.54 -38.37 28.77
CA THR A 15 56.48 -39.34 28.95
C THR A 15 56.02 -39.31 30.39
N ASP A 16 54.80 -38.86 30.65
CA ASP A 16 53.99 -39.32 31.76
C ASP A 16 52.53 -39.45 31.33
N VAL A 17 52.14 -40.67 31.15
CA VAL A 17 50.78 -41.13 30.87
C VAL A 17 49.97 -41.03 32.15
N VAL A 18 49.05 -40.09 32.24
CA VAL A 18 47.92 -40.19 33.13
C VAL A 18 46.66 -40.08 32.30
N ALA A 19 45.95 -41.18 32.20
CA ALA A 19 44.62 -41.23 31.61
C ALA A 19 43.63 -40.47 32.52
N PRO A 20 42.93 -39.46 32.03
CA PRO A 20 41.73 -38.95 32.70
C PRO A 20 40.51 -39.65 32.15
N GLY A 21 39.66 -40.03 33.04
CA GLY A 21 38.42 -40.72 32.76
C GLY A 21 37.55 -39.99 31.75
N VAL A 22 36.91 -40.79 30.92
CA VAL A 22 35.80 -40.42 30.08
C VAL A 22 34.70 -39.88 30.98
N ILE A 23 34.60 -38.56 31.03
CA ILE A 23 33.37 -37.89 31.47
C ILE A 23 32.55 -37.75 30.21
N ASP A 24 31.65 -38.72 30.01
CA ASP A 24 30.52 -38.58 29.08
C ASP A 24 29.67 -37.42 29.59
N SER A 25 30.07 -36.18 29.31
CA SER A 25 29.16 -35.06 29.31
C SER A 25 28.45 -35.05 27.94
N GLU A 26 27.42 -35.84 27.86
CA GLU A 26 26.34 -35.63 26.90
C GLU A 26 25.78 -34.25 27.21
N ALA A 27 26.47 -33.21 26.67
CA ALA A 27 25.97 -31.88 26.63
C ALA A 27 24.70 -31.92 25.78
N ALA A 28 23.55 -32.05 26.46
CA ALA A 28 22.25 -31.86 25.86
C ALA A 28 22.34 -30.62 24.99
N ALA A 29 22.09 -30.79 23.71
CA ALA A 29 21.96 -29.71 22.75
C ALA A 29 20.92 -28.71 23.31
N PRO A 30 21.13 -27.40 23.18
CA PRO A 30 20.17 -26.41 23.65
C PRO A 30 19.00 -26.26 22.65
N ASP A 31 18.41 -27.39 22.22
CA ASP A 31 17.36 -27.40 21.18
C ASP A 31 15.93 -27.41 21.73
N ASP A 32 15.73 -27.33 23.05
CA ASP A 32 14.40 -27.38 23.66
C ASP A 32 14.01 -26.13 24.48
N MET A 33 14.62 -24.99 24.23
CA MET A 33 14.00 -23.75 24.73
C MET A 33 12.84 -23.37 23.83
N PRO A 34 11.58 -23.40 24.33
CA PRO A 34 10.45 -22.93 23.53
C PRO A 34 10.73 -21.50 23.08
N ALA A 35 10.64 -21.24 21.77
CA ALA A 35 10.82 -19.92 21.21
C ALA A 35 10.00 -18.92 22.04
N PRO A 36 10.56 -17.76 22.43
CA PRO A 36 9.88 -16.81 23.30
C PRO A 36 8.52 -16.48 22.68
N GLN A 37 7.45 -16.92 23.35
CA GLN A 37 6.09 -16.65 22.91
C GLN A 37 5.85 -15.15 23.05
N ALA A 38 5.43 -14.51 21.95
CA ALA A 38 5.03 -13.11 22.02
C ALA A 38 3.84 -12.98 22.98
N ASP A 39 3.97 -12.13 23.99
CA ASP A 39 2.90 -11.85 24.96
C ASP A 39 1.63 -11.36 24.24
N LEU A 40 0.45 -11.74 24.73
CA LEU A 40 -0.84 -11.27 24.21
C LEU A 40 -0.87 -9.74 24.06
N LYS A 41 -0.26 -9.02 24.99
CA LYS A 41 -0.15 -7.56 24.94
C LYS A 41 0.63 -7.07 23.71
N ALA A 42 1.68 -7.77 23.30
CA ALA A 42 2.44 -7.46 22.09
C ALA A 42 1.57 -7.65 20.82
N TRP A 43 0.79 -8.72 20.77
CA TRP A 43 -0.14 -8.96 19.65
C TRP A 43 -1.28 -7.94 19.60
N LEU A 44 -1.82 -7.53 20.73
CA LEU A 44 -2.82 -6.46 20.81
C LEU A 44 -2.22 -5.11 20.35
N ALA A 45 -0.95 -4.83 20.70
CA ALA A 45 -0.24 -3.65 20.21
C ALA A 45 -0.07 -3.68 18.69
N VAL A 46 0.34 -4.82 18.10
CA VAL A 46 0.39 -5.00 16.64
C VAL A 46 -0.99 -4.83 16.02
N GLY A 47 -2.02 -5.42 16.62
CA GLY A 47 -3.42 -5.28 16.19
C GLY A 47 -3.89 -3.83 16.18
N SER A 48 -3.48 -3.00 17.16
CA SER A 48 -3.81 -1.58 17.20
C SER A 48 -3.19 -0.78 16.05
N ILE A 49 -1.99 -1.17 15.60
CA ILE A 49 -1.35 -0.59 14.41
C ILE A 49 -2.06 -1.07 13.13
N GLY A 50 -2.43 -2.36 13.06
CA GLY A 50 -3.23 -2.91 11.96
C GLY A 50 -4.58 -2.22 11.82
N PHE A 51 -5.25 -1.93 12.94
CA PHE A 51 -6.46 -1.10 12.95
C PHE A 51 -6.19 0.33 12.49
N GLY A 52 -5.03 0.90 12.84
CA GLY A 52 -4.54 2.17 12.30
C GLY A 52 -4.40 2.14 10.78
N SER A 53 -3.85 1.05 10.21
CA SER A 53 -3.77 0.85 8.76
C SER A 53 -5.15 0.81 8.10
N PHE A 54 -6.10 0.10 8.74
CA PHE A 54 -7.49 0.02 8.29
C PHE A 54 -8.14 1.40 8.20
N VAL A 55 -8.11 2.19 9.29
CA VAL A 55 -8.78 3.51 9.30
C VAL A 55 -8.08 4.51 8.40
N MET A 56 -6.76 4.40 8.23
CA MET A 56 -6.00 5.26 7.32
C MET A 56 -6.41 5.02 5.86
N VAL A 57 -6.41 3.77 5.41
CA VAL A 57 -6.81 3.41 4.04
C VAL A 57 -8.30 3.72 3.81
N THR A 58 -9.14 3.46 4.80
CA THR A 58 -10.55 3.87 4.76
C THR A 58 -10.67 5.38 4.56
N SER A 59 -9.95 6.21 5.33
CA SER A 59 -9.94 7.67 5.17
C SER A 59 -9.44 8.12 3.79
N GLU A 60 -8.42 7.45 3.27
CA GLU A 60 -7.82 7.76 1.97
C GLU A 60 -8.80 7.49 0.82
N LEU A 61 -9.46 6.33 0.82
CA LEU A 61 -10.35 5.90 -0.25
C LEU A 61 -11.83 6.30 -0.07
N LEU A 62 -12.22 6.77 1.12
CA LEU A 62 -13.59 7.19 1.44
C LEU A 62 -14.22 8.12 0.37
N PRO A 63 -13.50 9.11 -0.20
CA PRO A 63 -14.08 9.98 -1.21
C PRO A 63 -14.61 9.24 -2.44
N VAL A 64 -14.06 8.09 -2.81
CA VAL A 64 -14.57 7.29 -3.95
C VAL A 64 -16.02 6.88 -3.73
N GLY A 65 -16.38 6.53 -2.49
CA GLY A 65 -17.75 6.13 -2.13
C GLY A 65 -18.74 7.27 -1.98
N VAL A 66 -18.27 8.52 -1.81
CA VAL A 66 -19.12 9.69 -1.50
C VAL A 66 -18.87 10.89 -2.43
N LEU A 67 -18.18 10.70 -3.56
CA LEU A 67 -17.72 11.77 -4.43
C LEU A 67 -18.88 12.64 -4.94
N THR A 68 -19.91 12.02 -5.50
CA THR A 68 -21.09 12.69 -6.05
C THR A 68 -21.90 13.42 -4.96
N ASP A 69 -21.97 12.84 -3.75
CA ASP A 69 -22.71 13.45 -2.63
C ASP A 69 -22.03 14.73 -2.14
N ILE A 70 -20.69 14.74 -2.15
CA ILE A 70 -19.89 15.93 -1.81
C ILE A 70 -20.01 16.97 -2.92
N GLY A 71 -19.91 16.55 -4.18
CA GLY A 71 -20.08 17.43 -5.33
C GLY A 71 -21.40 18.19 -5.25
N ALA A 72 -22.50 17.46 -5.04
CA ALA A 72 -23.84 18.04 -4.87
C ALA A 72 -23.94 18.91 -3.61
N GLY A 73 -23.42 18.44 -2.47
CA GLY A 73 -23.55 19.13 -1.17
C GLY A 73 -22.69 20.39 -1.03
N LEU A 74 -21.60 20.52 -1.78
CA LEU A 74 -20.70 21.68 -1.76
C LEU A 74 -20.68 22.45 -3.09
N HIS A 75 -21.59 22.12 -4.02
CA HIS A 75 -21.76 22.79 -5.32
C HIS A 75 -20.49 22.86 -6.16
N VAL A 76 -19.77 21.74 -6.25
CA VAL A 76 -18.57 21.57 -7.09
C VAL A 76 -18.78 20.44 -8.10
N SER A 77 -18.08 20.50 -9.24
CA SER A 77 -18.12 19.40 -10.22
C SER A 77 -17.48 18.13 -9.68
N ASP A 78 -17.82 16.97 -10.26
CA ASP A 78 -17.21 15.69 -9.91
C ASP A 78 -15.70 15.71 -10.15
N GLY A 79 -15.25 16.40 -11.20
CA GLY A 79 -13.83 16.58 -11.48
C GLY A 79 -13.11 17.39 -10.40
N VAL A 80 -13.71 18.47 -9.93
CA VAL A 80 -13.19 19.25 -8.79
C VAL A 80 -13.23 18.41 -7.50
N ALA A 81 -14.30 17.67 -7.26
CA ALA A 81 -14.41 16.78 -6.11
C ALA A 81 -13.28 15.72 -6.08
N GLY A 82 -12.80 15.28 -7.24
CA GLY A 82 -11.65 14.37 -7.36
C GLY A 82 -10.34 14.89 -6.74
N LEU A 83 -10.21 16.21 -6.50
CA LEU A 83 -9.07 16.78 -5.77
C LEU A 83 -8.95 16.22 -4.35
N MET A 84 -10.03 15.69 -3.78
CA MET A 84 -10.00 14.99 -2.49
C MET A 84 -9.08 13.75 -2.50
N MET A 85 -8.89 13.13 -3.65
CA MET A 85 -7.96 12.00 -3.82
C MET A 85 -6.55 12.50 -4.19
N MET A 86 -6.49 13.53 -5.04
CA MET A 86 -5.23 14.10 -5.51
C MET A 86 -4.41 14.74 -4.38
N VAL A 87 -5.05 15.58 -3.55
CA VAL A 87 -4.34 16.38 -2.53
C VAL A 87 -3.60 15.51 -1.51
N PRO A 88 -4.22 14.50 -0.84
CA PRO A 88 -3.48 13.69 0.11
C PRO A 88 -2.33 12.90 -0.53
N ALA A 89 -2.51 12.36 -1.73
CA ALA A 89 -1.46 11.61 -2.42
C ALA A 89 -0.26 12.51 -2.82
N ALA A 90 -0.53 13.72 -3.32
CA ALA A 90 0.52 14.69 -3.64
C ALA A 90 1.31 15.09 -2.39
N ILE A 91 0.63 15.36 -1.28
CA ILE A 91 1.26 15.71 -0.01
C ILE A 91 2.02 14.52 0.58
N ALA A 92 1.48 13.29 0.51
CA ALA A 92 2.13 12.09 1.00
C ALA A 92 3.50 11.86 0.34
N THR A 93 3.63 12.18 -0.94
CA THR A 93 4.90 12.06 -1.67
C THR A 93 6.01 12.92 -1.03
N LEU A 94 5.67 14.11 -0.55
CA LEU A 94 6.60 15.03 0.12
C LEU A 94 6.73 14.71 1.61
N ALA A 95 5.63 14.29 2.23
CA ALA A 95 5.57 14.01 3.66
C ALA A 95 6.36 12.75 4.05
N ALA A 96 6.46 11.74 3.19
CA ALA A 96 7.20 10.51 3.49
C ALA A 96 8.70 10.77 3.77
N PRO A 97 9.47 11.44 2.91
CA PRO A 97 10.85 11.78 3.21
C PRO A 97 10.97 12.79 4.38
N ALA A 98 10.04 13.76 4.47
CA ALA A 98 10.01 14.71 5.58
C ALA A 98 9.78 14.02 6.92
N ALA A 99 8.91 13.02 6.98
CA ALA A 99 8.63 12.25 8.19
C ALA A 99 9.88 11.52 8.71
N ILE A 100 10.72 10.98 7.83
CA ILE A 100 11.99 10.34 8.23
C ILE A 100 12.91 11.37 8.88
N MET A 101 13.03 12.56 8.30
CA MET A 101 13.91 13.63 8.79
C MET A 101 13.42 14.21 10.12
N LEU A 102 12.12 14.49 10.24
CA LEU A 102 11.52 15.11 11.42
C LEU A 102 11.39 14.14 12.59
N ALA A 103 11.06 12.87 12.31
CA ALA A 103 10.88 11.85 13.33
C ALA A 103 12.19 11.20 13.80
N GLY A 104 13.35 11.61 13.28
CA GLY A 104 14.66 10.97 13.51
C GLY A 104 14.99 10.69 14.99
N ARG A 105 14.67 11.62 15.90
CA ARG A 105 14.96 11.53 17.34
C ARG A 105 13.73 11.28 18.21
N LEU A 106 12.54 11.19 17.63
CA LEU A 106 11.29 11.02 18.38
C LEU A 106 11.03 9.54 18.68
N ASP A 107 10.43 9.28 19.86
CA ASP A 107 9.86 7.96 20.17
C ASP A 107 8.84 7.56 19.09
N ARG A 108 9.00 6.38 18.50
CA ARG A 108 8.15 5.88 17.41
C ARG A 108 6.67 5.76 17.81
N ARG A 109 6.41 5.52 19.10
CA ARG A 109 5.07 5.55 19.68
C ARG A 109 4.44 6.95 19.57
N LEU A 110 5.18 7.99 19.91
CA LEU A 110 4.71 9.37 19.81
C LEU A 110 4.42 9.76 18.36
N VAL A 111 5.29 9.33 17.43
CA VAL A 111 5.09 9.56 16.00
C VAL A 111 3.76 8.96 15.54
N LEU A 112 3.47 7.69 15.88
CA LEU A 112 2.19 7.05 15.53
C LEU A 112 0.99 7.78 16.15
N TRP A 113 1.07 8.22 17.40
CA TRP A 113 -0.01 8.96 18.05
C TRP A 113 -0.28 10.29 17.36
N ILE A 114 0.77 11.03 16.99
CA ILE A 114 0.64 12.29 16.24
C ILE A 114 -0.04 12.01 14.88
N LEU A 115 0.44 11.03 14.13
CA LEU A 115 -0.11 10.69 12.82
C LEU A 115 -1.58 10.25 12.94
N THR A 116 -1.92 9.38 13.90
CA THR A 116 -3.31 8.95 14.11
C THR A 116 -4.21 10.11 14.57
N SER A 117 -3.70 11.02 15.41
CA SER A 117 -4.43 12.24 15.82
C SER A 117 -4.69 13.18 14.62
N LEU A 118 -3.73 13.29 13.70
CA LEU A 118 -3.93 14.05 12.46
C LEU A 118 -5.00 13.42 11.56
N ILE A 119 -5.14 12.08 11.50
CA ILE A 119 -6.24 11.42 10.77
C ILE A 119 -7.59 11.79 11.39
N ILE A 120 -7.70 11.79 12.72
CA ILE A 120 -8.92 12.23 13.41
C ILE A 120 -9.25 13.67 13.02
N THR A 121 -8.28 14.58 13.15
CA THR A 121 -8.44 16.00 12.85
C THR A 121 -8.83 16.21 11.38
N SER A 122 -8.20 15.49 10.45
CA SER A 122 -8.53 15.50 9.02
C SER A 122 -9.99 15.15 8.76
N ASN A 123 -10.44 14.02 9.33
CA ASN A 123 -11.81 13.55 9.13
C ASN A 123 -12.84 14.45 9.83
N LEU A 124 -12.53 15.02 10.99
CA LEU A 124 -13.40 15.98 11.65
C LEU A 124 -13.53 17.28 10.84
N ILE A 125 -12.42 17.82 10.31
CA ILE A 125 -12.45 18.98 9.42
C ILE A 125 -13.32 18.68 8.19
N ALA A 126 -13.16 17.51 7.58
CA ALA A 126 -13.96 17.11 6.43
C ALA A 126 -15.45 16.96 6.78
N ALA A 127 -15.79 16.33 7.91
CA ALA A 127 -17.17 16.17 8.38
C ALA A 127 -17.86 17.52 8.65
N LEU A 128 -17.14 18.50 9.17
CA LEU A 128 -17.65 19.82 9.55
C LEU A 128 -17.44 20.88 8.46
N ALA A 129 -16.89 20.51 7.30
CA ALA A 129 -16.53 21.47 6.25
C ALA A 129 -17.75 22.25 5.72
N PRO A 130 -17.75 23.59 5.83
CA PRO A 130 -18.81 24.43 5.28
C PRO A 130 -18.66 24.64 3.77
N ASN A 131 -17.45 24.44 3.23
CA ASN A 131 -17.12 24.59 1.82
C ASN A 131 -16.00 23.63 1.42
N PHE A 132 -15.77 23.50 0.11
CA PHE A 132 -14.80 22.56 -0.45
C PHE A 132 -13.34 22.90 -0.07
N ALA A 133 -13.00 24.19 0.07
CA ALA A 133 -11.64 24.60 0.45
C ALA A 133 -11.28 24.11 1.86
N VAL A 134 -12.18 24.20 2.82
CA VAL A 134 -11.98 23.69 4.19
C VAL A 134 -11.86 22.16 4.17
N LEU A 135 -12.66 21.48 3.36
CA LEU A 135 -12.54 20.04 3.18
C LEU A 135 -11.14 19.67 2.67
N LEU A 136 -10.59 20.39 1.69
CA LEU A 136 -9.25 20.17 1.17
C LEU A 136 -8.15 20.39 2.22
N VAL A 137 -8.33 21.30 3.18
CA VAL A 137 -7.41 21.46 4.32
C VAL A 137 -7.37 20.16 5.15
N GLY A 138 -8.52 19.55 5.39
CA GLY A 138 -8.58 18.24 6.03
C GLY A 138 -7.81 17.19 5.21
N ARG A 139 -8.01 17.16 3.89
CA ARG A 139 -7.32 16.20 2.99
C ARG A 139 -5.80 16.43 2.94
N PHE A 140 -5.35 17.68 3.05
CA PHE A 140 -3.93 18.01 3.17
C PHE A 140 -3.31 17.38 4.43
N LEU A 141 -3.96 17.49 5.58
CA LEU A 141 -3.52 16.85 6.83
C LEU A 141 -3.46 15.32 6.69
N LEU A 142 -4.44 14.72 6.00
CA LEU A 142 -4.40 13.29 5.72
C LEU A 142 -3.16 12.90 4.92
N GLY A 143 -2.76 13.70 3.93
CA GLY A 143 -1.56 13.44 3.13
C GLY A 143 -0.29 13.37 3.98
N ILE A 144 -0.14 14.24 4.98
CA ILE A 144 0.97 14.17 5.94
C ILE A 144 0.94 12.83 6.68
N CYS A 145 -0.25 12.38 7.09
CA CYS A 145 -0.42 11.11 7.81
C CYS A 145 -0.07 9.91 6.94
N VAL A 146 -0.57 9.87 5.70
CA VAL A 146 -0.33 8.77 4.76
C VAL A 146 1.17 8.61 4.52
N GLY A 147 1.88 9.70 4.18
CA GLY A 147 3.33 9.66 3.98
C GLY A 147 4.11 9.19 5.21
N GLY A 148 3.75 9.71 6.40
CA GLY A 148 4.40 9.31 7.66
C GLY A 148 4.06 7.88 8.09
N PHE A 149 2.80 7.49 8.01
CA PHE A 149 2.35 6.17 8.48
C PHE A 149 3.00 5.03 7.70
N TRP A 150 3.00 5.09 6.36
CA TRP A 150 3.64 4.08 5.52
C TRP A 150 5.15 3.94 5.79
N THR A 151 5.79 5.03 6.17
CA THR A 151 7.22 5.04 6.49
C THR A 151 7.53 4.24 7.75
N PHE A 152 6.63 4.25 8.76
CA PHE A 152 6.95 3.70 10.09
C PHE A 152 6.16 2.45 10.47
N ALA A 153 4.93 2.26 9.99
CA ALA A 153 4.03 1.21 10.49
C ALA A 153 4.63 -0.20 10.39
N ALA A 154 5.19 -0.57 9.25
CA ALA A 154 5.76 -1.90 9.05
C ALA A 154 7.00 -2.15 9.92
N SER A 155 7.88 -1.15 10.09
CA SER A 155 9.09 -1.27 10.90
C SER A 155 8.78 -1.35 12.39
N ILE A 156 7.74 -0.66 12.86
CA ILE A 156 7.31 -0.68 14.26
C ILE A 156 6.72 -2.05 14.61
N GLY A 157 5.90 -2.63 13.74
CA GLY A 157 5.29 -3.95 13.98
C GLY A 157 6.33 -5.04 14.26
N ARG A 158 7.44 -5.01 13.53
CA ARG A 158 8.55 -5.97 13.72
C ARG A 158 9.26 -5.82 15.06
N ARG A 159 9.27 -4.64 15.66
CA ARG A 159 9.92 -4.38 16.95
C ARG A 159 9.09 -4.81 18.17
N LEU A 160 7.80 -5.09 17.98
CA LEU A 160 6.87 -5.43 19.06
C LEU A 160 6.86 -6.92 19.38
N VAL A 161 7.37 -7.76 18.50
CA VAL A 161 7.35 -9.23 18.62
C VAL A 161 8.73 -9.81 18.41
N PRO A 162 9.02 -11.04 18.89
CA PRO A 162 10.25 -11.75 18.59
C PRO A 162 10.46 -11.90 17.08
N GLU A 163 11.71 -11.96 16.64
CA GLU A 163 12.08 -11.98 15.21
C GLU A 163 11.39 -13.11 14.43
N ALA A 164 11.22 -14.29 15.04
CA ALA A 164 10.49 -15.41 14.48
C ALA A 164 9.02 -15.08 14.11
N ASN A 165 8.42 -14.08 14.75
CA ASN A 165 7.05 -13.63 14.55
C ASN A 165 6.94 -12.31 13.76
N ALA A 166 8.06 -11.69 13.39
CA ALA A 166 8.09 -10.38 12.70
C ALA A 166 7.29 -10.37 11.38
N GLY A 167 7.35 -11.47 10.62
CA GLY A 167 6.57 -11.64 9.40
C GLY A 167 5.05 -11.64 9.66
N LYS A 168 4.60 -12.37 10.69
CA LYS A 168 3.18 -12.42 11.07
C LYS A 168 2.67 -11.06 11.56
N ALA A 169 3.48 -10.31 12.31
CA ALA A 169 3.15 -8.97 12.75
C ALA A 169 3.00 -8.00 11.56
N THR A 170 3.92 -8.04 10.62
CA THR A 170 3.83 -7.24 9.38
C THR A 170 2.59 -7.62 8.59
N ALA A 171 2.29 -8.91 8.43
CA ALA A 171 1.10 -9.39 7.73
C ALA A 171 -0.20 -8.88 8.39
N LEU A 172 -0.29 -8.87 9.73
CA LEU A 172 -1.45 -8.37 10.46
C LEU A 172 -1.65 -6.86 10.23
N ILE A 173 -0.57 -6.08 10.20
CA ILE A 173 -0.63 -4.64 9.91
C ILE A 173 -1.10 -4.41 8.47
N LEU A 174 -0.56 -5.17 7.51
CA LEU A 174 -0.95 -5.07 6.10
C LEU A 174 -2.36 -5.59 5.83
N ALA A 175 -2.87 -6.55 6.63
CA ALA A 175 -4.25 -7.00 6.53
C ALA A 175 -5.24 -5.85 6.78
N GLY A 176 -4.90 -4.88 7.63
CA GLY A 176 -5.68 -3.66 7.81
C GLY A 176 -5.94 -2.89 6.51
N ILE A 177 -4.96 -2.88 5.59
CA ILE A 177 -5.09 -2.26 4.26
C ILE A 177 -6.19 -2.96 3.45
N SER A 178 -6.10 -4.29 3.39
CA SER A 178 -7.06 -5.10 2.63
C SER A 178 -8.48 -4.91 3.17
N VAL A 179 -8.65 -4.93 4.49
CA VAL A 179 -9.94 -4.67 5.13
C VAL A 179 -10.43 -3.25 4.85
N GLY A 180 -9.55 -2.24 4.92
CA GLY A 180 -9.88 -0.84 4.60
C GLY A 180 -10.33 -0.66 3.16
N THR A 181 -9.64 -1.30 2.23
CA THR A 181 -9.99 -1.25 0.81
C THR A 181 -11.33 -1.93 0.51
N VAL A 182 -11.58 -3.10 1.11
CA VAL A 182 -12.81 -3.89 0.87
C VAL A 182 -14.02 -3.27 1.53
N CYS A 183 -13.90 -2.85 2.79
CA CYS A 183 -15.03 -2.40 3.60
C CYS A 183 -15.18 -0.88 3.61
N GLY A 184 -14.08 -0.12 3.46
CA GLY A 184 -14.07 1.32 3.65
C GLY A 184 -14.94 2.06 2.65
N VAL A 185 -14.75 1.82 1.36
CA VAL A 185 -15.50 2.50 0.29
C VAL A 185 -16.99 2.11 0.30
N PRO A 186 -17.37 0.82 0.38
CA PRO A 186 -18.78 0.44 0.48
C PRO A 186 -19.45 0.97 1.74
N ALA A 187 -18.79 0.90 2.90
CA ALA A 187 -19.33 1.43 4.15
C ALA A 187 -19.59 2.94 4.06
N ALA A 188 -18.63 3.68 3.46
CA ALA A 188 -18.80 5.11 3.24
C ALA A 188 -20.00 5.41 2.33
N ALA A 189 -20.18 4.63 1.25
CA ALA A 189 -21.30 4.77 0.34
C ALA A 189 -22.65 4.50 1.04
N VAL A 190 -22.73 3.42 1.84
CA VAL A 190 -23.95 3.08 2.62
C VAL A 190 -24.27 4.17 3.66
N ILE A 191 -23.28 4.66 4.39
CA ILE A 191 -23.49 5.72 5.39
C ILE A 191 -23.93 7.03 4.71
N ALA A 192 -23.34 7.35 3.56
CA ALA A 192 -23.70 8.54 2.81
C ALA A 192 -25.15 8.49 2.31
N GLU A 193 -25.59 7.35 1.80
CA GLU A 193 -26.96 7.11 1.34
C GLU A 193 -27.96 7.15 2.49
N ALA A 194 -27.62 6.51 3.63
CA ALA A 194 -28.53 6.40 4.78
C ALA A 194 -28.64 7.69 5.60
N VAL A 195 -27.56 8.46 5.72
CA VAL A 195 -27.50 9.63 6.62
C VAL A 195 -26.93 10.86 5.89
N SER A 196 -25.65 10.84 5.56
CA SER A 196 -24.97 11.91 4.80
C SER A 196 -23.49 11.56 4.58
N TRP A 197 -22.86 12.19 3.58
CA TRP A 197 -21.41 12.08 3.38
C TRP A 197 -20.59 12.63 4.57
N ARG A 198 -21.12 13.61 5.31
CA ARG A 198 -20.50 14.13 6.54
C ARG A 198 -20.45 13.08 7.63
N ALA A 199 -21.50 12.28 7.77
CA ALA A 199 -21.56 11.17 8.72
C ALA A 199 -20.50 10.10 8.41
N ALA A 200 -20.19 9.84 7.14
CA ALA A 200 -19.13 8.89 6.76
C ALA A 200 -17.76 9.35 7.27
N PHE A 201 -17.41 10.64 7.12
CA PHE A 201 -16.18 11.20 7.70
C PHE A 201 -16.21 11.18 9.24
N GLY A 202 -17.33 11.55 9.85
CA GLY A 202 -17.50 11.53 11.31
C GLY A 202 -17.34 10.15 11.91
N THR A 203 -17.94 9.13 11.29
CA THR A 203 -17.79 7.73 11.70
C THR A 203 -16.33 7.27 11.58
N THR A 204 -15.64 7.64 10.50
CA THR A 204 -14.22 7.32 10.33
C THR A 204 -13.36 8.02 11.38
N ALA A 205 -13.68 9.27 11.74
CA ALA A 205 -13.00 9.97 12.84
C ALA A 205 -13.20 9.26 14.18
N LEU A 206 -14.41 8.79 14.48
CA LEU A 206 -14.72 8.02 15.69
C LEU A 206 -13.95 6.69 15.73
N LEU A 207 -13.96 5.92 14.65
CA LEU A 207 -13.19 4.69 14.54
C LEU A 207 -11.68 4.95 14.73
N THR A 208 -11.18 6.03 14.16
CA THR A 208 -9.77 6.42 14.33
C THR A 208 -9.46 6.79 15.79
N ALA A 209 -10.38 7.45 16.50
CA ALA A 209 -10.22 7.78 17.92
C ALA A 209 -10.16 6.51 18.79
N ILE A 210 -10.98 5.49 18.48
CA ILE A 210 -10.91 4.16 19.13
C ILE A 210 -9.54 3.53 18.87
N GLY A 211 -9.04 3.58 17.62
CA GLY A 211 -7.71 3.09 17.27
C GLY A 211 -6.59 3.80 18.02
N LEU A 212 -6.67 5.14 18.14
CA LEU A 212 -5.71 5.93 18.91
C LEU A 212 -5.72 5.54 20.40
N LEU A 213 -6.89 5.36 20.99
CA LEU A 213 -7.01 4.89 22.36
C LEU A 213 -6.31 3.53 22.54
N GLY A 214 -6.54 2.60 21.62
CA GLY A 214 -5.84 1.31 21.60
C GLY A 214 -4.31 1.48 21.51
N GLN A 215 -3.83 2.38 20.64
CA GLN A 215 -2.39 2.67 20.52
C GLN A 215 -1.83 3.27 21.82
N ILE A 216 -2.54 4.19 22.47
CA ILE A 216 -2.10 4.83 23.73
C ILE A 216 -1.95 3.79 24.85
N LEU A 217 -2.90 2.87 24.96
CA LEU A 217 -2.95 1.86 26.04
C LEU A 217 -1.97 0.71 25.80
N LEU A 218 -1.70 0.34 24.56
CA LEU A 218 -1.01 -0.91 24.22
C LEU A 218 0.44 -0.71 23.73
N LEU A 219 0.78 0.44 23.11
CA LEU A 219 2.11 0.62 22.55
C LEU A 219 3.14 0.93 23.66
N PRO A 220 4.23 0.14 23.75
CA PRO A 220 5.34 0.43 24.65
C PRO A 220 6.18 1.61 24.13
N ARG A 221 7.11 2.10 24.96
CA ARG A 221 8.12 3.08 24.52
C ARG A 221 9.03 2.43 23.48
N MET A 222 9.26 3.13 22.38
CA MET A 222 10.06 2.66 21.25
C MET A 222 11.08 3.74 20.86
N PRO A 223 12.31 3.66 21.38
CA PRO A 223 13.33 4.66 21.09
C PRO A 223 13.57 4.77 19.58
N ALA A 224 14.06 5.94 19.17
CA ALA A 224 14.38 6.24 17.77
C ALA A 224 15.34 5.20 17.18
N GLY A 225 15.16 4.88 15.91
CA GLY A 225 16.11 4.07 15.14
C GLY A 225 17.05 4.98 14.33
N ASP A 226 18.04 4.35 13.68
CA ASP A 226 18.99 5.04 12.84
C ASP A 226 18.33 5.76 11.67
N ALA A 227 18.88 6.91 11.30
CA ALA A 227 18.40 7.70 10.17
C ALA A 227 18.76 7.06 8.83
N ILE A 228 17.78 6.90 7.95
CA ILE A 228 18.01 6.39 6.59
C ILE A 228 18.47 7.54 5.68
N HIS A 229 19.55 7.33 4.91
CA HIS A 229 20.08 8.33 3.99
C HIS A 229 19.35 8.30 2.63
N LEU A 230 18.82 9.46 2.23
CA LEU A 230 18.06 9.65 0.97
C LEU A 230 18.84 9.31 -0.31
N ARG A 231 20.19 9.35 -0.27
CA ARG A 231 21.03 9.12 -1.47
C ARG A 231 20.92 7.71 -2.06
N HIS A 232 20.47 6.72 -1.29
CA HIS A 232 20.30 5.34 -1.75
C HIS A 232 18.99 5.10 -2.49
N LEU A 233 18.01 6.02 -2.41
CA LEU A 233 16.68 5.86 -3.01
C LEU A 233 16.69 5.83 -4.54
N ILE A 234 17.61 6.53 -5.19
CA ILE A 234 17.67 6.61 -6.66
C ILE A 234 18.58 5.57 -7.31
N ALA A 235 19.33 4.79 -6.52
CA ALA A 235 20.22 3.75 -7.04
C ALA A 235 19.51 2.73 -7.94
N PRO A 236 18.28 2.25 -7.61
CA PRO A 236 17.54 1.31 -8.45
C PRO A 236 17.28 1.79 -9.88
N LEU A 237 17.17 3.11 -10.11
CA LEU A 237 16.93 3.68 -11.44
C LEU A 237 18.08 3.47 -12.43
N ARG A 238 19.25 3.01 -11.98
CA ARG A 238 20.36 2.62 -12.86
C ARG A 238 20.06 1.32 -13.61
N HIS A 239 19.19 0.46 -13.06
CA HIS A 239 18.80 -0.79 -13.69
C HIS A 239 17.65 -0.57 -14.68
N GLY A 240 17.81 -1.05 -15.93
CA GLY A 240 16.80 -0.89 -16.99
C GLY A 240 15.43 -1.49 -16.61
N MET A 241 15.44 -2.67 -15.96
CA MET A 241 14.22 -3.34 -15.51
C MET A 241 13.47 -2.56 -14.42
N ALA A 242 14.20 -1.89 -13.51
CA ALA A 242 13.56 -1.03 -12.50
C ALA A 242 12.90 0.19 -13.15
N ARG A 243 13.54 0.80 -14.16
CA ARG A 243 12.92 1.90 -14.94
C ARG A 243 11.64 1.45 -15.63
N ILE A 244 11.62 0.25 -16.22
CA ILE A 244 10.39 -0.31 -16.82
C ILE A 244 9.33 -0.52 -15.73
N GLY A 245 9.68 -1.09 -14.58
CA GLY A 245 8.77 -1.22 -13.44
C GLY A 245 8.16 0.11 -12.99
N MET A 246 8.95 1.19 -12.99
CA MET A 246 8.45 2.54 -12.67
C MET A 246 7.48 3.04 -13.76
N VAL A 247 7.80 2.87 -15.04
CA VAL A 247 6.88 3.23 -16.14
C VAL A 247 5.58 2.44 -16.06
N LEU A 248 5.65 1.13 -15.79
CA LEU A 248 4.48 0.29 -15.58
C LEU A 248 3.64 0.80 -14.40
N SER A 249 4.28 1.15 -13.27
CA SER A 249 3.59 1.73 -12.12
C SER A 249 2.87 3.02 -12.48
N VAL A 250 3.53 3.93 -13.21
CA VAL A 250 2.92 5.19 -13.65
C VAL A 250 1.70 4.93 -14.51
N LEU A 251 1.80 4.09 -15.53
CA LEU A 251 0.69 3.80 -16.46
C LEU A 251 -0.48 3.13 -15.74
N LEU A 252 -0.20 2.09 -14.94
CA LEU A 252 -1.21 1.34 -14.22
C LEU A 252 -1.94 2.19 -13.17
N PHE A 253 -1.21 2.93 -12.34
CA PHE A 253 -1.82 3.68 -11.25
C PHE A 253 -2.47 4.98 -11.73
N ILE A 254 -1.93 5.69 -12.74
CA ILE A 254 -2.64 6.82 -13.35
C ILE A 254 -3.95 6.32 -14.00
N GLY A 255 -3.90 5.25 -14.81
CA GLY A 255 -5.08 4.70 -15.47
C GLY A 255 -6.14 4.22 -14.46
N GLN A 256 -5.70 3.52 -13.41
CA GLN A 256 -6.57 3.06 -12.34
C GLN A 256 -7.29 4.22 -11.65
N PHE A 257 -6.55 5.18 -11.13
CA PHE A 257 -7.13 6.25 -10.31
C PHE A 257 -7.82 7.33 -11.15
N ALA A 258 -7.48 7.49 -12.42
CA ALA A 258 -8.29 8.29 -13.34
C ALA A 258 -9.71 7.71 -13.49
N SER A 259 -9.86 6.38 -13.55
CA SER A 259 -11.15 5.73 -13.71
C SER A 259 -11.85 5.43 -12.38
N TYR A 260 -11.14 4.82 -11.44
CA TYR A 260 -11.71 4.34 -10.18
C TYR A 260 -12.23 5.48 -9.28
N THR A 261 -11.56 6.63 -9.25
CA THR A 261 -11.99 7.79 -8.49
C THR A 261 -13.41 8.23 -8.86
N TYR A 262 -13.76 8.11 -10.14
CA TYR A 262 -15.05 8.53 -10.69
C TYR A 262 -16.01 7.37 -10.96
N LEU A 263 -15.68 6.15 -10.48
CA LEU A 263 -16.49 4.95 -10.73
C LEU A 263 -17.91 5.10 -10.19
N LYS A 264 -18.09 5.65 -8.97
CA LYS A 264 -19.42 5.91 -8.41
C LYS A 264 -20.23 6.84 -9.29
N ALA A 265 -19.64 7.96 -9.73
CA ALA A 265 -20.27 8.93 -10.62
C ALA A 265 -20.68 8.27 -11.95
N PHE A 266 -19.81 7.44 -12.55
CA PHE A 266 -20.10 6.69 -13.77
C PHE A 266 -21.29 5.74 -13.59
N LEU A 267 -21.29 4.94 -12.51
CA LEU A 267 -22.35 3.98 -12.23
C LEU A 267 -23.70 4.66 -11.95
N GLN A 268 -23.68 5.81 -11.27
CA GLN A 268 -24.87 6.56 -10.90
C GLN A 268 -25.43 7.36 -12.08
N GLN A 269 -24.60 8.13 -12.78
CA GLN A 269 -25.04 9.11 -13.80
C GLN A 269 -25.16 8.50 -15.18
N GLN A 270 -24.25 7.58 -15.58
CA GLN A 270 -24.24 6.99 -16.93
C GLN A 270 -25.04 5.68 -16.99
N VAL A 271 -24.92 4.83 -15.96
CA VAL A 271 -25.61 3.53 -15.92
C VAL A 271 -26.98 3.63 -15.27
N GLY A 272 -27.20 4.61 -14.37
CA GLY A 272 -28.45 4.83 -13.65
C GLY A 272 -28.69 3.83 -12.53
N LEU A 273 -27.63 3.40 -11.83
CA LEU A 273 -27.73 2.52 -10.67
C LEU A 273 -28.07 3.31 -9.41
N ASP A 274 -28.87 2.71 -8.54
CA ASP A 274 -29.14 3.25 -7.20
C ASP A 274 -27.96 3.11 -6.24
N GLY A 275 -27.91 3.93 -5.19
CA GLY A 275 -26.80 3.99 -4.23
C GLY A 275 -26.55 2.65 -3.52
N ASN A 276 -27.61 1.93 -3.12
CA ASN A 276 -27.47 0.64 -2.45
C ASN A 276 -26.86 -0.42 -3.38
N TYR A 277 -27.29 -0.46 -4.64
CA TYR A 277 -26.70 -1.37 -5.62
C TYR A 277 -25.23 -1.05 -5.90
N ILE A 278 -24.89 0.24 -6.00
CA ILE A 278 -23.50 0.69 -6.16
C ILE A 278 -22.65 0.26 -4.96
N ALA A 279 -23.15 0.39 -3.73
CA ALA A 279 -22.43 -0.04 -2.53
C ALA A 279 -22.12 -1.55 -2.55
N ILE A 280 -23.11 -2.39 -2.95
CA ILE A 280 -22.93 -3.83 -3.12
C ILE A 280 -21.87 -4.12 -4.19
N LEU A 281 -21.91 -3.39 -5.29
CA LEU A 281 -20.97 -3.56 -6.40
C LEU A 281 -19.53 -3.16 -6.02
N LEU A 282 -19.37 -2.08 -5.26
CA LEU A 282 -18.07 -1.67 -4.71
C LEU A 282 -17.54 -2.69 -3.69
N LEU A 283 -18.44 -3.31 -2.91
CA LEU A 283 -18.07 -4.42 -2.03
C LEU A 283 -17.60 -5.63 -2.84
N ALA A 284 -18.32 -6.00 -3.90
CA ALA A 284 -17.94 -7.10 -4.79
C ALA A 284 -16.57 -6.82 -5.45
N TYR A 285 -16.33 -5.58 -5.90
CA TYR A 285 -15.03 -5.12 -6.40
C TYR A 285 -13.90 -5.35 -5.37
N GLY A 286 -14.12 -4.92 -4.12
CA GLY A 286 -13.15 -5.05 -3.05
C GLY A 286 -12.87 -6.50 -2.67
N LEU A 287 -13.91 -7.33 -2.51
CA LEU A 287 -13.77 -8.77 -2.22
C LEU A 287 -13.05 -9.51 -3.34
N ALA A 288 -13.38 -9.22 -4.60
CA ALA A 288 -12.69 -9.77 -5.75
C ALA A 288 -11.19 -9.40 -5.72
N GLY A 289 -10.85 -8.17 -5.32
CA GLY A 289 -9.47 -7.71 -5.15
C GLY A 289 -8.70 -8.49 -4.09
N VAL A 290 -9.34 -8.84 -2.95
CA VAL A 290 -8.71 -9.68 -1.92
C VAL A 290 -8.44 -11.09 -2.45
N VAL A 291 -9.41 -11.72 -3.10
CA VAL A 291 -9.22 -13.04 -3.73
C VAL A 291 -8.09 -12.98 -4.75
N ALA A 292 -8.02 -11.91 -5.51
CA ALA A 292 -6.99 -11.69 -6.52
C ALA A 292 -5.57 -11.58 -5.94
N THR A 293 -5.41 -11.13 -4.70
CA THR A 293 -4.09 -11.07 -4.06
C THR A 293 -3.48 -12.48 -3.93
N PHE A 294 -4.28 -13.48 -3.56
CA PHE A 294 -3.83 -14.88 -3.49
C PHE A 294 -3.54 -15.47 -4.89
N ILE A 295 -4.39 -15.15 -5.87
CA ILE A 295 -4.16 -15.54 -7.27
C ILE A 295 -2.86 -14.89 -7.78
N GLY A 296 -2.65 -13.63 -7.44
CA GLY A 296 -1.46 -12.85 -7.79
C GLY A 296 -0.17 -13.45 -7.24
N GLU A 297 -0.17 -13.93 -6.00
CA GLU A 297 0.98 -14.61 -5.39
C GLU A 297 1.38 -15.84 -6.19
N VAL A 298 0.44 -16.73 -6.50
CA VAL A 298 0.70 -17.95 -7.29
C VAL A 298 1.11 -17.62 -8.72
N ALA A 299 0.43 -16.65 -9.35
CA ALA A 299 0.72 -16.28 -10.74
C ALA A 299 2.09 -15.60 -10.89
N THR A 300 2.45 -14.69 -9.97
CA THR A 300 3.75 -14.00 -9.98
C THR A 300 4.89 -14.94 -9.61
N GLY A 301 4.63 -15.96 -8.79
CA GLY A 301 5.59 -17.04 -8.51
C GLY A 301 5.97 -17.82 -9.75
N ARG A 302 5.04 -17.99 -10.71
CA ARG A 302 5.31 -18.66 -12.00
C ARG A 302 6.00 -17.73 -12.99
N SER A 303 5.42 -16.56 -13.26
CA SER A 303 6.01 -15.55 -14.14
C SER A 303 5.42 -14.17 -13.88
N VAL A 304 6.20 -13.29 -13.27
CA VAL A 304 5.79 -11.88 -13.02
C VAL A 304 5.43 -11.16 -14.31
N ARG A 305 6.16 -11.42 -15.38
CA ARG A 305 5.98 -10.79 -16.69
C ARG A 305 4.65 -11.18 -17.32
N VAL A 306 4.34 -12.48 -17.39
CA VAL A 306 3.06 -12.96 -17.95
C VAL A 306 1.90 -12.44 -17.11
N THR A 307 2.05 -12.46 -15.79
CA THR A 307 1.05 -11.93 -14.86
C THR A 307 0.76 -10.46 -15.13
N MET A 308 1.80 -9.61 -15.22
CA MET A 308 1.63 -8.17 -15.53
C MET A 308 1.01 -7.93 -16.90
N LEU A 309 1.41 -8.70 -17.92
CA LEU A 309 0.83 -8.61 -19.26
C LEU A 309 -0.66 -8.95 -19.27
N VAL A 310 -1.02 -10.12 -18.74
CA VAL A 310 -2.41 -10.58 -18.69
C VAL A 310 -3.27 -9.64 -17.87
N THR A 311 -2.80 -9.22 -16.72
CA THR A 311 -3.54 -8.29 -15.86
C THR A 311 -3.75 -6.94 -16.52
N GLY A 312 -2.72 -6.37 -17.16
CA GLY A 312 -2.84 -5.12 -17.90
C GLY A 312 -3.82 -5.21 -19.08
N LEU A 313 -3.82 -6.33 -19.84
CA LEU A 313 -4.77 -6.59 -20.91
C LEU A 313 -6.20 -6.73 -20.38
N VAL A 314 -6.42 -7.53 -19.35
CA VAL A 314 -7.74 -7.72 -18.74
C VAL A 314 -8.29 -6.39 -18.21
N LEU A 315 -7.50 -5.62 -17.46
CA LEU A 315 -7.89 -4.30 -16.97
C LEU A 315 -8.24 -3.35 -18.10
N GLY A 316 -7.40 -3.28 -19.13
CA GLY A 316 -7.63 -2.41 -20.29
C GLY A 316 -8.94 -2.74 -21.00
N VAL A 317 -9.17 -4.01 -21.29
CA VAL A 317 -10.41 -4.48 -21.96
C VAL A 317 -11.64 -4.23 -21.08
N VAL A 318 -11.58 -4.56 -19.80
CA VAL A 318 -12.70 -4.43 -18.86
C VAL A 318 -13.10 -2.96 -18.67
N ILE A 319 -12.12 -2.08 -18.46
CA ILE A 319 -12.39 -0.65 -18.26
C ILE A 319 -12.91 0.00 -19.56
N LEU A 320 -12.37 -0.37 -20.73
CA LEU A 320 -12.87 0.12 -22.03
C LEU A 320 -14.25 -0.42 -22.38
N ALA A 321 -14.59 -1.63 -21.94
CA ALA A 321 -15.90 -2.23 -22.17
C ALA A 321 -17.00 -1.59 -21.29
N ALA A 322 -16.66 -1.00 -20.15
CA ALA A 322 -17.64 -0.46 -19.22
C ALA A 322 -18.55 0.62 -19.85
N PRO A 323 -18.06 1.64 -20.59
CA PRO A 323 -18.92 2.60 -21.28
C PRO A 323 -19.77 1.98 -22.39
N LEU A 324 -19.32 0.88 -23.00
CA LEU A 324 -20.01 0.19 -24.08
C LEU A 324 -21.13 -0.74 -23.59
N ALA A 325 -21.09 -1.13 -22.32
CA ALA A 325 -22.11 -2.00 -21.73
C ALA A 325 -23.48 -1.31 -21.54
N GLY A 326 -23.53 0.01 -21.70
CA GLY A 326 -24.78 0.79 -21.55
C GLY A 326 -25.37 0.65 -20.13
N THR A 327 -26.70 0.44 -20.05
CA THR A 327 -27.43 0.29 -18.77
C THR A 327 -27.65 -1.17 -18.36
N ALA A 328 -26.99 -2.13 -19.00
CA ALA A 328 -27.15 -3.56 -18.71
C ALA A 328 -26.52 -3.92 -17.35
N LYS A 329 -27.33 -3.89 -16.28
CA LYS A 329 -26.89 -4.14 -14.88
C LYS A 329 -26.02 -5.40 -14.72
N PRO A 330 -26.38 -6.60 -15.26
CA PRO A 330 -25.54 -7.78 -15.09
C PRO A 330 -24.16 -7.63 -15.74
N THR A 331 -24.10 -7.04 -16.91
CA THR A 331 -22.84 -6.83 -17.64
C THR A 331 -21.91 -5.88 -16.89
N ILE A 332 -22.44 -4.74 -16.43
CA ILE A 332 -21.67 -3.78 -15.62
C ILE A 332 -21.18 -4.42 -14.31
N SER A 333 -22.03 -5.21 -13.65
CA SER A 333 -21.65 -5.89 -12.41
C SER A 333 -20.50 -6.88 -12.63
N ALA A 334 -20.57 -7.66 -13.70
CA ALA A 334 -19.50 -8.58 -14.08
C ALA A 334 -18.20 -7.82 -14.42
N LEU A 335 -18.28 -6.73 -15.19
CA LEU A 335 -17.11 -5.92 -15.55
C LEU A 335 -16.46 -5.28 -14.33
N VAL A 336 -17.23 -4.67 -13.42
CA VAL A 336 -16.69 -4.03 -12.21
C VAL A 336 -16.09 -5.07 -11.25
N THR A 337 -16.71 -6.24 -11.09
CA THR A 337 -16.16 -7.32 -10.28
C THR A 337 -14.86 -7.87 -10.87
N LEU A 338 -14.83 -8.08 -12.20
CA LEU A 338 -13.62 -8.53 -12.92
C LEU A 338 -12.51 -7.47 -12.86
N TRP A 339 -12.89 -6.17 -12.90
CA TRP A 339 -11.93 -5.08 -12.69
C TRP A 339 -11.28 -5.17 -11.31
N GLY A 340 -12.07 -5.35 -10.24
CA GLY A 340 -11.56 -5.56 -8.89
C GLY A 340 -10.62 -6.76 -8.80
N LEU A 341 -11.03 -7.88 -9.41
CA LEU A 341 -10.21 -9.09 -9.48
C LEU A 341 -8.87 -8.84 -10.19
N ALA A 342 -8.88 -8.19 -11.35
CA ALA A 342 -7.65 -7.92 -12.09
C ALA A 342 -6.76 -6.90 -11.36
N PHE A 343 -7.33 -5.82 -10.81
CA PHE A 343 -6.54 -4.81 -10.09
C PHE A 343 -5.89 -5.36 -8.82
N GLY A 344 -6.55 -6.26 -8.10
CA GLY A 344 -6.01 -6.86 -6.87
C GLY A 344 -4.70 -7.64 -7.07
N VAL A 345 -4.39 -8.06 -8.30
CA VAL A 345 -3.11 -8.71 -8.65
C VAL A 345 -1.96 -7.70 -8.72
N ILE A 346 -2.24 -6.43 -9.12
CA ILE A 346 -1.22 -5.43 -9.45
C ILE A 346 -0.24 -5.13 -8.31
N PRO A 347 -0.68 -4.86 -7.06
CA PRO A 347 0.25 -4.52 -5.99
C PRO A 347 1.29 -5.61 -5.75
N MET A 348 0.89 -6.88 -5.76
CA MET A 348 1.79 -8.03 -5.60
C MET A 348 2.73 -8.16 -6.80
N ALA A 349 2.20 -8.06 -8.02
CA ALA A 349 2.97 -8.22 -9.24
C ALA A 349 4.04 -7.14 -9.41
N ILE A 350 3.71 -5.87 -9.16
CA ILE A 350 4.67 -4.77 -9.31
C ILE A 350 5.73 -4.76 -8.21
N THR A 351 5.33 -5.13 -6.98
CA THR A 351 6.26 -5.30 -5.85
C THR A 351 7.28 -6.40 -6.16
N THR A 352 6.81 -7.56 -6.64
CA THR A 352 7.67 -8.69 -7.02
C THR A 352 8.57 -8.31 -8.21
N TRP A 353 8.03 -7.54 -9.20
CA TRP A 353 8.84 -6.99 -10.30
C TRP A 353 10.00 -6.16 -9.77
N MET A 354 9.73 -5.24 -8.83
CA MET A 354 10.76 -4.35 -8.29
C MET A 354 11.81 -5.08 -7.47
N PHE A 355 11.44 -6.11 -6.70
CA PHE A 355 12.41 -6.96 -5.99
C PHE A 355 13.37 -7.67 -6.95
N LYS A 356 12.83 -8.23 -8.05
CA LYS A 356 13.66 -8.88 -9.08
C LYS A 356 14.49 -7.89 -9.89
N ALA A 357 14.01 -6.66 -10.08
CA ALA A 357 14.67 -5.63 -10.88
C ALA A 357 15.79 -4.87 -10.16
N ALA A 358 15.80 -4.88 -8.82
CA ALA A 358 16.79 -4.19 -7.98
C ALA A 358 17.26 -5.08 -6.82
N PRO A 359 17.90 -6.23 -7.10
CA PRO A 359 18.28 -7.19 -6.07
C PRO A 359 19.31 -6.63 -5.08
N ASP A 360 20.19 -5.73 -5.51
CA ASP A 360 21.23 -5.13 -4.67
C ASP A 360 20.68 -4.09 -3.67
N HIS A 361 19.50 -3.50 -3.97
CA HIS A 361 18.88 -2.46 -3.17
C HIS A 361 17.35 -2.63 -3.08
N PRO A 362 16.83 -3.75 -2.54
CA PRO A 362 15.41 -4.07 -2.58
C PRO A 362 14.55 -3.06 -1.80
N GLU A 363 15.02 -2.59 -0.64
CA GLU A 363 14.31 -1.60 0.18
C GLU A 363 14.21 -0.24 -0.52
N ALA A 364 15.29 0.20 -1.18
CA ALA A 364 15.29 1.44 -1.94
C ALA A 364 14.36 1.35 -3.16
N GLY A 365 14.32 0.19 -3.83
CA GLY A 365 13.39 -0.09 -4.91
C GLY A 365 11.93 0.02 -4.49
N GLN A 366 11.59 -0.53 -3.31
CA GLN A 366 10.23 -0.45 -2.76
C GLN A 366 9.87 0.97 -2.33
N ALA A 367 10.77 1.69 -1.67
CA ALA A 367 10.52 3.08 -1.27
C ALA A 367 10.26 3.98 -2.49
N LEU A 368 11.04 3.79 -3.56
CA LEU A 368 10.83 4.51 -4.82
C LEU A 368 9.50 4.13 -5.47
N LEU A 369 9.15 2.83 -5.47
CA LEU A 369 7.86 2.35 -5.97
C LEU A 369 6.69 3.03 -5.25
N VAL A 370 6.70 3.07 -3.92
CA VAL A 370 5.65 3.73 -3.12
C VAL A 370 5.51 5.19 -3.53
N SER A 371 6.62 5.93 -3.66
CA SER A 371 6.59 7.34 -4.08
C SER A 371 5.99 7.51 -5.47
N VAL A 372 6.37 6.65 -6.43
CA VAL A 372 5.82 6.68 -7.80
C VAL A 372 4.33 6.34 -7.80
N VAL A 373 3.89 5.38 -6.99
CA VAL A 373 2.47 5.02 -6.85
C VAL A 373 1.66 6.20 -6.32
N GLN A 374 2.13 6.88 -5.29
CA GLN A 374 1.43 8.04 -4.70
C GLN A 374 1.35 9.23 -5.68
N ILE A 375 2.43 9.53 -6.40
CA ILE A 375 2.41 10.54 -7.46
C ILE A 375 1.41 10.13 -8.55
N SER A 376 1.44 8.86 -8.97
CA SER A 376 0.55 8.35 -10.02
C SER A 376 -0.92 8.37 -9.62
N LEU A 377 -1.24 8.06 -8.35
CA LEU A 377 -2.57 8.20 -7.78
C LEU A 377 -3.04 9.65 -7.86
N SER A 378 -2.21 10.58 -7.39
CA SER A 378 -2.49 12.02 -7.43
C SER A 378 -2.76 12.51 -8.86
N MET A 379 -1.85 12.18 -9.79
CA MET A 379 -1.97 12.58 -11.19
C MET A 379 -3.16 11.92 -11.87
N GLY A 380 -3.45 10.66 -11.56
CA GLY A 380 -4.61 9.94 -12.09
C GLY A 380 -5.93 10.63 -11.71
N ALA A 381 -6.12 10.93 -10.42
CA ALA A 381 -7.30 11.63 -9.93
C ALA A 381 -7.45 13.03 -10.55
N LEU A 382 -6.34 13.78 -10.68
CA LEU A 382 -6.34 15.11 -11.29
C LEU A 382 -6.67 15.08 -12.78
N ILE A 383 -6.00 14.24 -13.56
CA ILE A 383 -6.21 14.11 -15.00
C ILE A 383 -7.63 13.57 -15.25
N GLY A 384 -8.06 12.54 -14.50
CA GLY A 384 -9.42 12.01 -14.58
C GLY A 384 -10.46 13.11 -14.35
N GLY A 385 -10.28 13.98 -13.34
CA GLY A 385 -11.18 15.09 -13.06
C GLY A 385 -11.29 16.09 -14.21
N ARG A 386 -10.15 16.45 -14.82
CA ARG A 386 -10.16 17.35 -16.00
C ARG A 386 -10.87 16.71 -17.18
N ILE A 387 -10.73 15.39 -17.38
CA ILE A 387 -11.42 14.67 -18.44
C ILE A 387 -12.92 14.58 -18.14
N VAL A 388 -13.30 14.30 -16.88
CA VAL A 388 -14.72 14.27 -16.47
C VAL A 388 -15.40 15.60 -16.78
N ASP A 389 -14.80 16.70 -16.33
CA ASP A 389 -15.40 18.05 -16.48
C ASP A 389 -15.42 18.52 -17.96
N GLY A 390 -14.45 18.12 -18.78
CA GLY A 390 -14.36 18.56 -20.18
C GLY A 390 -15.00 17.62 -21.20
N PHE A 391 -14.92 16.30 -20.97
CA PHE A 391 -15.27 15.26 -21.95
C PHE A 391 -16.23 14.19 -21.42
N GLY A 392 -16.53 14.24 -20.11
CA GLY A 392 -17.47 13.33 -19.46
C GLY A 392 -16.87 12.01 -18.96
N LEU A 393 -17.71 11.28 -18.21
CA LEU A 393 -17.33 10.07 -17.48
C LEU A 393 -16.90 8.91 -18.39
N SER A 394 -17.55 8.73 -19.52
CA SER A 394 -17.20 7.66 -20.48
C SER A 394 -15.80 7.84 -21.07
N MET A 395 -15.38 9.10 -21.35
CA MET A 395 -14.04 9.38 -21.84
C MET A 395 -12.98 9.11 -20.75
N THR A 396 -13.30 9.37 -19.49
CA THR A 396 -12.42 9.10 -18.35
C THR A 396 -12.16 7.59 -18.20
N MET A 397 -13.21 6.75 -18.36
CA MET A 397 -13.05 5.30 -18.40
C MET A 397 -12.17 4.87 -19.59
N SER A 398 -12.43 5.42 -20.77
CA SER A 398 -11.66 5.11 -21.97
C SER A 398 -10.18 5.48 -21.83
N PHE A 399 -9.89 6.65 -21.25
CA PHE A 399 -8.53 7.09 -20.96
C PHE A 399 -7.80 6.10 -20.04
N GLY A 400 -8.43 5.70 -18.91
CA GLY A 400 -7.85 4.73 -18.00
C GLY A 400 -7.59 3.37 -18.66
N GLY A 401 -8.56 2.86 -19.40
CA GLY A 401 -8.41 1.59 -20.12
C GLY A 401 -7.29 1.61 -21.16
N VAL A 402 -7.12 2.71 -21.90
CA VAL A 402 -5.98 2.88 -22.84
C VAL A 402 -4.65 2.83 -22.11
N LEU A 403 -4.51 3.51 -20.95
CA LEU A 403 -3.27 3.45 -20.17
C LEU A 403 -2.95 2.03 -19.69
N MET A 404 -3.96 1.22 -19.35
CA MET A 404 -3.77 -0.19 -19.00
C MET A 404 -3.25 -1.01 -20.19
N LEU A 405 -3.77 -0.78 -21.38
CA LEU A 405 -3.27 -1.44 -22.60
C LEU A 405 -1.86 -0.99 -22.95
N LEU A 406 -1.53 0.29 -22.76
CA LEU A 406 -0.16 0.79 -22.92
C LEU A 406 0.81 0.15 -21.91
N ALA A 407 0.37 -0.09 -20.67
CA ALA A 407 1.17 -0.84 -19.69
C ALA A 407 1.42 -2.28 -20.17
N ALA A 408 0.39 -2.98 -20.68
CA ALA A 408 0.54 -4.31 -21.28
C ALA A 408 1.51 -4.30 -22.48
N ALA A 409 1.39 -3.31 -23.37
CA ALA A 409 2.31 -3.12 -24.50
C ALA A 409 3.76 -2.88 -24.02
N THR A 410 3.95 -2.10 -22.95
CA THR A 410 5.27 -1.87 -22.36
C THR A 410 5.90 -3.18 -21.88
N VAL A 411 5.12 -4.09 -21.27
CA VAL A 411 5.57 -5.42 -20.86
C VAL A 411 6.00 -6.24 -22.09
N LEU A 412 5.23 -6.21 -23.17
CA LEU A 412 5.56 -6.92 -24.42
C LEU A 412 6.87 -6.41 -25.02
N LEU A 413 7.02 -5.08 -25.13
CA LEU A 413 8.23 -4.47 -25.68
C LEU A 413 9.48 -4.71 -24.83
N SER A 414 9.31 -4.83 -23.51
CA SER A 414 10.41 -5.15 -22.60
C SER A 414 10.99 -6.56 -22.81
N SER A 415 10.35 -7.40 -23.64
CA SER A 415 10.83 -8.76 -23.96
C SER A 415 12.19 -8.80 -24.64
N ARG A 416 12.59 -7.70 -25.26
CA ARG A 416 13.88 -7.57 -25.94
C ARG A 416 15.05 -7.24 -25.00
N LEU A 417 14.77 -6.88 -23.76
CA LEU A 417 15.77 -6.65 -22.73
C LEU A 417 16.01 -7.98 -22.01
N ALA A 418 17.28 -8.35 -21.89
CA ALA A 418 17.67 -9.57 -21.19
C ALA A 418 17.11 -9.55 -19.76
N TRP A 419 16.14 -10.41 -19.52
CA TRP A 419 15.66 -10.71 -18.17
C TRP A 419 16.76 -11.51 -17.47
N PRO A 420 17.21 -11.16 -16.26
CA PRO A 420 18.04 -12.06 -15.49
C PRO A 420 17.29 -13.39 -15.39
N ALA A 421 17.94 -14.48 -15.84
CA ALA A 421 17.37 -15.81 -15.78
C ALA A 421 17.14 -16.18 -14.30
N LEU A 422 15.90 -15.99 -13.87
CA LEU A 422 15.34 -16.37 -12.57
C LEU A 422 13.97 -17.01 -12.86
N ASP A 423 13.98 -17.94 -13.81
CA ASP A 423 12.91 -18.92 -14.00
C ASP A 423 13.11 -20.10 -13.06
#